data_da1112601bd8e3615868f0089705f902
#
_entry.id   da1112601bd8e3615868f0089705f902
#
_cell.length_a   1.000
_cell.length_b   1.000
_cell.length_c   1.000
_cell.angle_alpha   90.00
_cell.angle_beta   90.00
_cell.angle_gamma   90.00
#
_symmetry.space_group_name_H-M   'P 1'
#
loop_
_entity.id
_entity.type
_entity.pdbx_description
1 polymer ?
#
loop_
_entity_poly.entity_id
_entity_poly.type
_entity_poly.pdbx_seq_one_letter_code
_entity_poly.pdbx_strand_id
1 'polypeptide(L)'
;MAINYASKYAQKIDEKFARESMTSAAVNNDYDFVGVKTVNVYSVPTAEMNDYSVSGTSRYGTPQEIENTVQEMTMTRDRSFTFTIDRGTYNDTQMSNAAGAALQRQIREVVVPEIDKYRFGKICDGAKTTVTGKVTKANAYDAFLTGATTLIENNVPLVGSCAFVSSDFYKNIKEDSSFIRNGDMSQEILIKGQVGTIDGIPLIVVPKS
;
A
#
# COMPACT_ATOMS: atom_id res chain seq x y z
N MET A 1 -35.86 11.72 15.13
CA MET A 1 -35.37 11.45 13.74
C MET A 1 -36.56 11.68 12.81
N ALA A 2 -36.47 12.64 11.90
CA ALA A 2 -37.51 12.89 10.91
C ALA A 2 -37.42 11.79 9.84
N ILE A 3 -38.45 11.00 9.72
CA ILE A 3 -38.64 10.05 8.62
C ILE A 3 -39.12 10.86 7.43
N ASN A 4 -38.30 11.01 6.41
CA ASN A 4 -38.68 11.66 5.17
C ASN A 4 -39.58 10.71 4.35
N TYR A 5 -40.85 10.95 4.36
CA TYR A 5 -41.82 10.32 3.46
C TYR A 5 -41.74 11.01 2.10
N ALA A 6 -40.91 10.57 1.21
CA ALA A 6 -40.91 11.03 -0.16
C ALA A 6 -41.88 10.18 -1.00
N SER A 7 -42.73 10.78 -1.74
CA SER A 7 -43.80 10.14 -2.54
C SER A 7 -43.26 9.38 -3.78
N LYS A 8 -42.01 9.56 -4.16
CA LYS A 8 -41.26 8.77 -5.17
C LYS A 8 -39.83 8.70 -4.78
N TYR A 9 -39.36 7.52 -4.38
CA TYR A 9 -37.93 7.25 -4.22
C TYR A 9 -37.30 6.89 -5.55
N ALA A 10 -36.15 7.46 -5.86
CA ALA A 10 -35.27 6.92 -6.89
C ALA A 10 -34.85 5.52 -6.45
N GLN A 11 -34.98 4.54 -7.34
CA GLN A 11 -34.58 3.15 -7.04
C GLN A 11 -33.07 3.01 -6.86
N LYS A 12 -32.29 4.05 -7.13
CA LYS A 12 -30.84 4.09 -6.93
C LYS A 12 -30.50 5.04 -5.80
N ILE A 13 -29.77 4.52 -4.82
CA ILE A 13 -29.19 5.31 -3.74
C ILE A 13 -27.93 5.97 -4.28
N ASP A 14 -27.74 7.26 -3.96
CA ASP A 14 -26.47 7.95 -4.19
C ASP A 14 -25.38 7.32 -3.31
N GLU A 15 -24.49 6.58 -3.94
CA GLU A 15 -23.33 5.98 -3.28
C GLU A 15 -22.11 6.88 -3.51
N LYS A 16 -21.31 7.04 -2.48
CA LYS A 16 -20.00 7.68 -2.64
C LYS A 16 -19.13 6.86 -3.58
N PHE A 17 -18.44 7.54 -4.49
CA PHE A 17 -17.37 6.91 -5.24
C PHE A 17 -16.22 6.58 -4.29
N ALA A 18 -16.08 5.31 -3.96
CA ALA A 18 -14.95 4.82 -3.18
C ALA A 18 -14.12 3.86 -4.05
N ARG A 19 -12.80 4.02 -3.96
CA ARG A 19 -11.87 3.09 -4.61
C ARG A 19 -11.75 1.83 -3.77
N GLU A 20 -11.36 0.74 -4.41
CA GLU A 20 -10.87 -0.44 -3.71
C GLU A 20 -9.55 -0.11 -2.99
N SER A 21 -9.13 -0.99 -2.05
CA SER A 21 -7.89 -0.80 -1.30
C SER A 21 -6.69 -0.55 -2.21
N MET A 22 -6.01 0.57 -2.00
CA MET A 22 -4.83 0.95 -2.77
C MET A 22 -3.55 0.30 -2.23
N THR A 23 -3.56 -0.12 -0.97
CA THR A 23 -2.40 -0.69 -0.30
C THR A 23 -2.25 -2.20 -0.50
N SER A 24 -3.18 -2.85 -1.19
CA SER A 24 -3.15 -4.30 -1.42
C SER A 24 -1.89 -4.78 -2.15
N ALA A 25 -1.33 -3.94 -3.02
CA ALA A 25 -0.10 -4.24 -3.75
C ALA A 25 1.16 -4.24 -2.87
N ALA A 26 1.11 -3.60 -1.69
CA ALA A 26 2.25 -3.46 -0.78
C ALA A 26 2.17 -4.37 0.44
N VAL A 27 1.18 -5.25 0.49
CA VAL A 27 0.95 -6.14 1.64
C VAL A 27 1.21 -7.57 1.23
N ASN A 28 2.04 -8.25 2.04
CA ASN A 28 2.23 -9.69 1.94
C ASN A 28 1.09 -10.41 2.70
N ASN A 29 0.45 -11.37 2.05
CA ASN A 29 -0.61 -12.20 2.61
C ASN A 29 -0.17 -13.65 2.89
N ASP A 30 1.15 -13.91 2.93
CA ASP A 30 1.68 -15.27 3.11
C ASP A 30 1.54 -15.77 4.56
N TYR A 31 1.26 -14.87 5.50
CA TYR A 31 1.13 -15.21 6.91
C TYR A 31 -0.33 -15.23 7.35
N ASP A 32 -0.74 -16.36 7.93
CA ASP A 32 -2.10 -16.56 8.43
C ASP A 32 -2.15 -16.46 9.96
N PHE A 33 -3.08 -15.63 10.47
CA PHE A 33 -3.30 -15.40 11.90
C PHE A 33 -4.55 -16.14 12.40
N VAL A 34 -5.00 -17.20 11.72
CA VAL A 34 -6.20 -17.93 12.11
C VAL A 34 -6.03 -18.56 13.49
N GLY A 35 -6.85 -18.11 14.45
CA GLY A 35 -6.86 -18.63 15.81
C GLY A 35 -5.74 -18.17 16.73
N VAL A 36 -4.81 -17.33 16.25
CA VAL A 36 -3.68 -16.80 17.04
C VAL A 36 -3.52 -15.31 16.84
N LYS A 37 -3.10 -14.59 17.87
CA LYS A 37 -2.79 -13.14 17.79
C LYS A 37 -1.35 -12.85 17.38
N THR A 38 -0.48 -13.84 17.48
CA THR A 38 0.95 -13.70 17.26
C THR A 38 1.45 -14.81 16.37
N VAL A 39 2.23 -14.44 15.35
CA VAL A 39 2.92 -15.37 14.44
C VAL A 39 4.42 -15.14 14.55
N ASN A 40 5.17 -16.21 14.74
CA ASN A 40 6.62 -16.19 14.78
C ASN A 40 7.19 -16.54 13.40
N VAL A 41 7.97 -15.65 12.83
CA VAL A 41 8.66 -15.86 11.56
C VAL A 41 10.13 -16.14 11.85
N TYR A 42 10.59 -17.31 11.45
CA TYR A 42 11.98 -17.70 11.59
C TYR A 42 12.78 -17.25 10.38
N SER A 43 13.93 -16.64 10.63
CA SER A 43 14.90 -16.28 9.60
C SER A 43 16.24 -16.94 9.92
N VAL A 44 16.85 -17.49 8.89
CA VAL A 44 18.19 -18.09 8.97
C VAL A 44 19.18 -17.09 8.38
N PRO A 45 20.10 -16.51 9.18
CA PRO A 45 21.12 -15.63 8.67
C PRO A 45 22.14 -16.39 7.79
N THR A 46 22.83 -15.66 6.96
CA THR A 46 23.93 -16.20 6.15
C THR A 46 25.26 -16.03 6.88
N ALA A 47 26.19 -16.98 6.69
CA ALA A 47 27.56 -16.86 7.17
C ALA A 47 28.39 -16.03 6.17
N GLU A 48 29.36 -15.27 6.68
CA GLU A 48 30.31 -14.54 5.84
C GLU A 48 31.29 -15.50 5.15
N MET A 49 31.73 -15.13 3.96
CA MET A 49 32.75 -15.88 3.25
C MET A 49 34.14 -15.60 3.84
N ASN A 50 34.92 -16.66 4.04
CA ASN A 50 36.31 -16.56 4.47
C ASN A 50 37.26 -16.85 3.29
N ASP A 51 38.44 -16.25 3.31
CA ASP A 51 39.47 -16.55 2.34
C ASP A 51 40.00 -17.98 2.54
N TYR A 52 40.07 -18.71 1.44
CA TYR A 52 40.63 -20.05 1.46
C TYR A 52 42.15 -20.00 1.54
N SER A 53 42.72 -20.69 2.53
CA SER A 53 44.18 -20.86 2.65
C SER A 53 44.62 -22.24 2.16
N VAL A 54 45.64 -22.28 1.27
CA VAL A 54 46.17 -23.53 0.74
C VAL A 54 46.97 -24.31 1.80
N SER A 55 47.46 -23.65 2.85
CA SER A 55 48.27 -24.23 3.92
C SER A 55 47.70 -23.89 5.31
N GLY A 56 47.92 -24.76 6.27
CA GLY A 56 47.49 -24.59 7.66
C GLY A 56 46.32 -25.49 8.05
N THR A 57 45.95 -25.44 9.34
CA THR A 57 44.87 -26.26 9.92
C THR A 57 43.47 -25.68 9.73
N SER A 58 43.37 -24.36 9.51
CA SER A 58 42.08 -23.66 9.32
C SER A 58 41.94 -23.16 7.88
N ARG A 59 41.96 -24.10 6.92
CA ARG A 59 41.93 -23.76 5.48
C ARG A 59 40.66 -23.05 5.02
N TYR A 60 39.55 -23.29 5.69
CA TYR A 60 38.22 -22.76 5.35
C TYR A 60 37.76 -21.64 6.30
N GLY A 61 38.69 -21.08 7.07
CA GLY A 61 38.34 -20.09 8.12
C GLY A 61 37.81 -20.75 9.40
N THR A 62 37.30 -19.93 10.30
CA THR A 62 36.70 -20.41 11.55
C THR A 62 35.23 -20.75 11.31
N PRO A 63 34.78 -21.97 11.63
CA PRO A 63 33.36 -22.31 11.53
C PRO A 63 32.52 -21.37 12.40
N GLN A 64 31.45 -20.85 11.83
CA GLN A 64 30.44 -20.05 12.54
C GLN A 64 29.17 -20.89 12.68
N GLU A 65 28.57 -20.87 13.87
CA GLU A 65 27.28 -21.49 14.10
C GLU A 65 26.17 -20.57 13.57
N ILE A 66 25.28 -21.13 12.76
CA ILE A 66 24.17 -20.39 12.18
C ILE A 66 22.99 -20.46 13.17
N GLU A 67 22.73 -19.36 13.85
CA GLU A 67 21.62 -19.23 14.78
C GLU A 67 20.37 -18.75 14.05
N ASN A 68 19.20 -19.25 14.46
CA ASN A 68 17.93 -18.78 13.92
C ASN A 68 17.51 -17.48 14.63
N THR A 69 17.15 -16.47 13.85
CA THR A 69 16.49 -15.27 14.38
C THR A 69 14.97 -15.42 14.28
N VAL A 70 14.28 -15.01 15.32
CA VAL A 70 12.81 -15.07 15.38
C VAL A 70 12.26 -13.66 15.36
N GLN A 71 11.41 -13.37 14.36
CA GLN A 71 10.63 -12.15 14.33
C GLN A 71 9.21 -12.45 14.77
N GLU A 72 8.79 -11.83 15.86
CA GLU A 72 7.44 -11.93 16.37
C GLU A 72 6.54 -10.87 15.73
N MET A 73 5.47 -11.31 15.06
CA MET A 73 4.45 -10.44 14.49
C MET A 73 3.16 -10.59 15.28
N THR A 74 2.76 -9.54 15.98
CA THR A 74 1.55 -9.50 16.80
C THR A 74 0.50 -8.57 16.18
N MET A 75 -0.75 -9.02 16.09
CA MET A 75 -1.88 -8.18 15.71
C MET A 75 -2.11 -7.09 16.77
N THR A 76 -1.97 -5.83 16.36
CA THR A 76 -2.08 -4.67 17.27
C THR A 76 -3.42 -3.97 17.18
N ARG A 77 -4.26 -4.29 16.19
CA ARG A 77 -5.52 -3.61 15.95
C ARG A 77 -6.65 -4.61 15.76
N ASP A 78 -7.71 -4.44 16.56
CA ASP A 78 -8.94 -5.20 16.49
C ASP A 78 -10.10 -4.22 16.51
N ARG A 79 -10.90 -4.17 15.43
CA ARG A 79 -12.02 -3.22 15.28
C ARG A 79 -13.21 -3.90 14.67
N SER A 80 -14.38 -3.55 15.18
CA SER A 80 -15.65 -4.07 14.70
C SER A 80 -16.62 -2.93 14.42
N PHE A 81 -17.64 -3.21 13.64
CA PHE A 81 -18.81 -2.36 13.48
C PHE A 81 -20.07 -3.20 13.61
N THR A 82 -21.14 -2.56 14.03
CA THR A 82 -22.46 -3.19 14.09
C THR A 82 -23.53 -2.21 13.65
N PHE A 83 -24.52 -2.69 12.93
CA PHE A 83 -25.74 -1.94 12.61
C PHE A 83 -26.94 -2.87 12.61
N THR A 84 -28.10 -2.32 12.87
CA THR A 84 -29.37 -3.03 12.85
C THR A 84 -30.30 -2.39 11.84
N ILE A 85 -31.05 -3.20 11.11
CA ILE A 85 -32.08 -2.76 10.18
C ILE A 85 -33.41 -3.35 10.65
N ASP A 86 -34.32 -2.46 11.07
CA ASP A 86 -35.65 -2.90 11.47
C ASP A 86 -36.46 -3.33 10.24
N ARG A 87 -37.30 -4.37 10.43
CA ARG A 87 -38.11 -4.93 9.34
C ARG A 87 -39.14 -3.94 8.80
N GLY A 88 -39.71 -3.10 9.67
CA GLY A 88 -40.64 -2.05 9.27
C GLY A 88 -39.94 -1.03 8.36
N THR A 89 -38.81 -0.53 8.80
CA THR A 89 -37.99 0.43 8.02
C THR A 89 -37.50 -0.16 6.69
N TYR A 90 -37.19 -1.47 6.64
CA TYR A 90 -36.83 -2.15 5.40
C TYR A 90 -37.95 -2.12 4.36
N ASN A 91 -39.20 -2.40 4.79
CA ASN A 91 -40.36 -2.38 3.92
C ASN A 91 -40.73 -0.94 3.48
N ASP A 92 -40.72 -0.02 4.41
CA ASP A 92 -41.11 1.38 4.18
C ASP A 92 -40.14 2.13 3.25
N THR A 93 -38.85 1.70 3.23
CA THR A 93 -37.82 2.25 2.33
C THR A 93 -37.72 1.50 0.99
N GLN A 94 -38.69 0.66 0.65
CA GLN A 94 -38.71 -0.09 -0.60
C GLN A 94 -37.43 -0.91 -0.85
N MET A 95 -36.95 -1.57 0.19
CA MET A 95 -35.72 -2.39 0.17
C MET A 95 -34.42 -1.60 -0.11
N SER A 96 -34.45 -0.27 -0.04
CA SER A 96 -33.23 0.53 -0.23
C SER A 96 -32.14 0.26 0.84
N ASN A 97 -32.56 -0.20 2.01
CA ASN A 97 -31.68 -0.57 3.13
C ASN A 97 -31.43 -2.09 3.22
N ALA A 98 -31.38 -2.78 2.06
CA ALA A 98 -31.04 -4.20 2.07
C ALA A 98 -29.71 -4.46 2.79
N ALA A 99 -29.69 -5.42 3.72
CA ALA A 99 -28.55 -5.66 4.59
C ALA A 99 -27.23 -5.93 3.80
N GLY A 100 -27.34 -6.64 2.69
CA GLY A 100 -26.17 -6.90 1.82
C GLY A 100 -25.60 -5.63 1.19
N ALA A 101 -26.46 -4.74 0.67
CA ALA A 101 -26.03 -3.48 0.08
C ALA A 101 -25.45 -2.53 1.15
N ALA A 102 -26.08 -2.47 2.32
CA ALA A 102 -25.59 -1.68 3.45
C ALA A 102 -24.20 -2.18 3.92
N LEU A 103 -24.00 -3.49 4.00
CA LEU A 103 -22.72 -4.09 4.36
C LEU A 103 -21.63 -3.78 3.33
N GLN A 104 -21.92 -3.95 2.05
CA GLN A 104 -20.96 -3.64 0.98
C GLN A 104 -20.56 -2.16 0.99
N ARG A 105 -21.52 -1.27 1.22
CA ARG A 105 -21.26 0.16 1.35
C ARG A 105 -20.39 0.46 2.56
N GLN A 106 -20.68 -0.13 3.73
CA GLN A 106 -19.90 0.04 4.94
C GLN A 106 -18.45 -0.42 4.74
N ILE A 107 -18.25 -1.57 4.08
CA ILE A 107 -16.91 -2.06 3.76
C ILE A 107 -16.18 -1.07 2.85
N ARG A 108 -16.81 -0.64 1.76
CA ARG A 108 -16.19 0.20 0.74
C ARG A 108 -15.91 1.62 1.22
N GLU A 109 -16.85 2.22 1.96
CA GLU A 109 -16.78 3.64 2.32
C GLU A 109 -16.11 3.91 3.66
N VAL A 110 -16.02 2.91 4.54
CA VAL A 110 -15.48 3.08 5.90
C VAL A 110 -14.32 2.14 6.18
N VAL A 111 -14.51 0.83 5.99
CA VAL A 111 -13.51 -0.17 6.39
C VAL A 111 -12.25 -0.07 5.52
N VAL A 112 -12.41 -0.04 4.20
CA VAL A 112 -11.28 0.03 3.25
C VAL A 112 -10.44 1.29 3.45
N PRO A 113 -10.99 2.51 3.50
CA PRO A 113 -10.20 3.71 3.78
C PRO A 113 -9.51 3.69 5.14
N GLU A 114 -10.12 3.11 6.17
CA GLU A 114 -9.50 2.98 7.48
C GLU A 114 -8.33 2.02 7.48
N ILE A 115 -8.44 0.89 6.77
CA ILE A 115 -7.35 -0.07 6.59
C ILE A 115 -6.19 0.59 5.84
N ASP A 116 -6.47 1.26 4.74
CA ASP A 116 -5.45 1.94 3.94
C ASP A 116 -4.72 3.01 4.76
N LYS A 117 -5.45 3.83 5.51
CA LYS A 117 -4.87 4.84 6.40
C LYS A 117 -3.94 4.22 7.46
N TYR A 118 -4.35 3.11 8.05
CA TYR A 118 -3.53 2.40 9.03
C TYR A 118 -2.27 1.82 8.40
N ARG A 119 -2.40 1.18 7.23
CA ARG A 119 -1.26 0.60 6.51
C ARG A 119 -0.27 1.67 6.07
N PHE A 120 -0.73 2.80 5.54
CA PHE A 120 0.16 3.93 5.21
C PHE A 120 0.89 4.47 6.44
N GLY A 121 0.20 4.61 7.57
CA GLY A 121 0.85 4.98 8.82
C GLY A 121 1.99 4.02 9.18
N LYS A 122 1.74 2.72 9.10
CA LYS A 122 2.76 1.69 9.39
C LYS A 122 3.91 1.65 8.38
N ILE A 123 3.63 1.88 7.10
CA ILE A 123 4.67 1.99 6.07
C ILE A 123 5.57 3.21 6.35
N CYS A 124 4.97 4.35 6.69
CA CYS A 124 5.73 5.55 7.04
C CYS A 124 6.54 5.39 8.33
N ASP A 125 5.96 4.77 9.37
CA ASP A 125 6.67 4.50 10.63
C ASP A 125 7.85 3.54 10.45
N GLY A 126 7.73 2.58 9.52
CA GLY A 126 8.78 1.61 9.20
C GLY A 126 9.81 2.10 8.17
N ALA A 127 9.69 3.32 7.66
CA ALA A 127 10.60 3.84 6.65
C ALA A 127 12.03 3.98 7.19
N LYS A 128 12.98 3.28 6.56
CA LYS A 128 14.40 3.32 6.93
C LYS A 128 15.06 4.67 6.56
N THR A 129 14.65 5.23 5.45
CA THR A 129 15.20 6.50 4.92
C THR A 129 14.07 7.48 4.68
N THR A 130 14.21 8.69 5.19
CA THR A 130 13.27 9.79 4.97
C THR A 130 13.99 10.96 4.33
N VAL A 131 13.44 11.50 3.26
CA VAL A 131 13.94 12.69 2.58
C VAL A 131 12.93 13.82 2.78
N THR A 132 13.40 14.94 3.32
CA THR A 132 12.58 16.14 3.50
C THR A 132 12.87 17.14 2.40
N GLY A 133 11.83 17.63 1.75
CA GLY A 133 11.97 18.62 0.68
C GLY A 133 10.63 19.01 0.08
N LYS A 134 10.58 20.17 -0.53
CA LYS A 134 9.40 20.61 -1.27
C LYS A 134 9.50 20.10 -2.70
N VAL A 135 8.55 19.26 -3.09
CA VAL A 135 8.44 18.79 -4.46
C VAL A 135 7.73 19.84 -5.31
N THR A 136 8.35 20.18 -6.44
CA THR A 136 7.88 21.13 -7.44
C THR A 136 7.92 20.47 -8.82
N LYS A 137 7.31 21.10 -9.81
CA LYS A 137 7.37 20.64 -11.20
C LYS A 137 8.77 20.57 -11.83
N ALA A 138 9.78 21.19 -11.19
CA ALA A 138 11.15 21.19 -11.68
C ALA A 138 12.03 20.09 -11.07
N ASN A 139 11.59 19.46 -9.98
CA ASN A 139 12.38 18.45 -9.27
C ASN A 139 11.60 17.18 -8.93
N ALA A 140 10.38 17.03 -9.45
CA ALA A 140 9.54 15.89 -9.09
C ALA A 140 10.09 14.57 -9.63
N TYR A 141 10.58 14.57 -10.85
CA TYR A 141 11.20 13.40 -11.47
C TYR A 141 12.52 13.03 -10.79
N ASP A 142 13.37 14.03 -10.52
CA ASP A 142 14.63 13.84 -9.80
C ASP A 142 14.42 13.28 -8.39
N ALA A 143 13.40 13.77 -7.67
CA ALA A 143 13.05 13.26 -6.36
C ALA A 143 12.60 11.78 -6.41
N PHE A 144 11.88 11.38 -7.47
CA PHE A 144 11.51 9.98 -7.68
C PHE A 144 12.73 9.11 -7.97
N LEU A 145 13.61 9.57 -8.88
CA LEU A 145 14.86 8.86 -9.22
C LEU A 145 15.77 8.70 -8.01
N THR A 146 15.89 9.72 -7.17
CA THR A 146 16.65 9.65 -5.92
C THR A 146 16.13 8.55 -5.01
N GLY A 147 14.81 8.40 -4.89
CA GLY A 147 14.19 7.30 -4.15
C GLY A 147 14.52 5.93 -4.75
N ALA A 148 14.39 5.78 -6.06
CA ALA A 148 14.71 4.54 -6.76
C ALA A 148 16.20 4.18 -6.64
N THR A 149 17.10 5.15 -6.80
CA THR A 149 18.56 4.97 -6.64
C THR A 149 18.91 4.51 -5.22
N THR A 150 18.28 5.09 -4.20
CA THR A 150 18.48 4.69 -2.81
C THR A 150 18.11 3.22 -2.58
N LEU A 151 17.06 2.70 -3.24
CA LEU A 151 16.71 1.29 -3.18
C LEU A 151 17.78 0.41 -3.81
N ILE A 152 18.27 0.81 -4.99
CA ILE A 152 19.34 0.09 -5.72
C ILE A 152 20.62 0.03 -4.88
N GLU A 153 21.05 1.15 -4.30
CA GLU A 153 22.23 1.23 -3.43
C GLU A 153 22.11 0.34 -2.18
N ASN A 154 20.89 0.12 -1.70
CA ASN A 154 20.62 -0.82 -0.59
C ASN A 154 20.38 -2.27 -1.07
N ASN A 155 20.70 -2.59 -2.33
CA ASN A 155 20.51 -3.92 -2.94
C ASN A 155 19.05 -4.41 -2.91
N VAL A 156 18.07 -3.48 -2.94
CA VAL A 156 16.66 -3.82 -3.02
C VAL A 156 16.26 -3.93 -4.49
N PRO A 157 15.73 -5.07 -4.96
CA PRO A 157 15.28 -5.20 -6.34
C PRO A 157 14.09 -4.27 -6.61
N LEU A 158 14.10 -3.58 -7.73
CA LEU A 158 12.99 -2.72 -8.14
C LEU A 158 11.75 -3.54 -8.59
N VAL A 159 11.99 -4.77 -9.04
CA VAL A 159 10.90 -5.69 -9.42
C VAL A 159 10.08 -6.06 -8.18
N GLY A 160 8.78 -5.85 -8.25
CA GLY A 160 7.86 -6.04 -7.11
C GLY A 160 7.75 -4.85 -6.16
N SER A 161 8.54 -3.79 -6.38
CA SER A 161 8.38 -2.52 -5.68
C SER A 161 7.19 -1.73 -6.23
N CYS A 162 6.55 -0.93 -5.38
CA CYS A 162 5.49 0.00 -5.79
C CYS A 162 5.71 1.37 -5.14
N ALA A 163 5.30 2.44 -5.85
CA ALA A 163 5.42 3.80 -5.36
C ALA A 163 4.04 4.40 -5.10
N PHE A 164 3.79 4.80 -3.86
CA PHE A 164 2.61 5.57 -3.49
C PHE A 164 2.92 7.05 -3.56
N VAL A 165 2.16 7.76 -4.37
CA VAL A 165 2.37 9.19 -4.60
C VAL A 165 1.11 9.99 -4.32
N SER A 166 1.27 11.19 -3.75
CA SER A 166 0.14 12.10 -3.57
C SER A 166 -0.33 12.68 -4.92
N SER A 167 -1.57 13.16 -4.97
CA SER A 167 -2.12 13.80 -6.16
C SER A 167 -1.29 15.00 -6.63
N ASP A 168 -0.69 15.77 -5.69
CA ASP A 168 0.16 16.90 -6.02
C ASP A 168 1.51 16.45 -6.60
N PHE A 169 2.10 15.40 -6.03
CA PHE A 169 3.33 14.83 -6.54
C PHE A 169 3.13 14.31 -7.97
N TYR A 170 2.03 13.59 -8.19
CA TYR A 170 1.65 13.10 -9.51
C TYR A 170 1.47 14.22 -10.54
N LYS A 171 0.80 15.34 -10.13
CA LYS A 171 0.68 16.53 -10.99
C LYS A 171 2.06 17.09 -11.33
N ASN A 172 2.93 17.26 -10.35
CA ASN A 172 4.27 17.80 -10.55
C ASN A 172 5.12 16.90 -11.45
N ILE A 173 5.04 15.58 -11.35
CA ILE A 173 5.73 14.67 -12.28
C ILE A 173 5.25 14.87 -13.72
N LYS A 174 3.94 14.99 -13.93
CA LYS A 174 3.39 15.20 -15.28
C LYS A 174 3.80 16.53 -15.90
N GLU A 175 4.04 17.55 -15.08
CA GLU A 175 4.49 18.88 -15.53
C GLU A 175 6.03 18.99 -15.61
N ASP A 176 6.77 17.97 -15.15
CA ASP A 176 8.24 17.99 -15.16
C ASP A 176 8.78 17.82 -16.58
N SER A 177 9.53 18.79 -17.01
CA SER A 177 10.12 18.80 -18.36
C SER A 177 11.15 17.69 -18.57
N SER A 178 11.80 17.23 -17.51
CA SER A 178 12.76 16.13 -17.55
C SER A 178 12.09 14.81 -17.80
N PHE A 179 10.91 14.60 -17.20
CA PHE A 179 10.07 13.43 -17.42
C PHE A 179 9.54 13.39 -18.86
N ILE A 180 9.07 14.52 -19.38
CA ILE A 180 8.51 14.62 -20.74
C ILE A 180 9.57 14.34 -21.82
N ARG A 181 10.84 14.70 -21.58
CA ARG A 181 11.94 14.50 -22.54
C ARG A 181 12.46 13.07 -22.62
N ASN A 182 12.28 12.27 -21.60
CA ASN A 182 12.94 10.98 -21.45
C ASN A 182 12.22 9.79 -22.12
N GLY A 183 11.30 10.01 -23.06
CA GLY A 183 10.96 8.98 -23.99
C GLY A 183 9.48 8.65 -24.22
N ASP A 184 9.23 7.72 -25.14
CA ASP A 184 7.92 7.29 -25.63
C ASP A 184 6.97 6.78 -24.56
N MET A 185 7.48 6.20 -23.47
CA MET A 185 6.66 5.72 -22.35
C MET A 185 6.00 6.84 -21.58
N SER A 186 6.62 8.01 -21.46
CA SER A 186 6.04 9.16 -20.78
C SER A 186 4.86 9.73 -21.57
N GLN A 187 4.88 9.63 -22.88
CA GLN A 187 3.76 10.05 -23.74
C GLN A 187 2.56 9.11 -23.64
N GLU A 188 2.75 7.82 -23.54
CA GLU A 188 1.63 6.87 -23.31
C GLU A 188 0.93 7.11 -21.97
N ILE A 189 1.70 7.42 -20.91
CA ILE A 189 1.15 7.77 -19.59
C ILE A 189 0.37 9.07 -19.66
N LEU A 190 0.87 10.07 -20.40
CA LEU A 190 0.20 11.36 -20.59
C LEU A 190 -1.11 11.22 -21.39
N ILE A 191 -1.12 10.41 -22.45
CA ILE A 191 -2.26 10.25 -23.35
C ILE A 191 -3.36 9.41 -22.73
N LYS A 192 -3.02 8.28 -22.09
CA LYS A 192 -4.02 7.36 -21.53
C LYS A 192 -4.57 7.79 -20.18
N GLY A 193 -4.01 8.83 -19.54
CA GLY A 193 -4.45 9.28 -18.21
C GLY A 193 -4.26 8.24 -17.11
N GLN A 194 -3.67 7.10 -17.42
CA GLN A 194 -3.37 6.04 -16.47
C GLN A 194 -2.10 6.37 -15.70
N VAL A 195 -2.09 5.98 -14.44
CA VAL A 195 -0.88 5.97 -13.63
C VAL A 195 -0.04 4.80 -14.15
N GLY A 196 1.04 5.13 -14.84
CA GLY A 196 1.89 4.13 -15.45
C GLY A 196 2.97 3.63 -14.50
N THR A 197 3.95 2.98 -15.08
CA THR A 197 5.20 2.60 -14.42
C THR A 197 6.29 3.61 -14.77
N ILE A 198 7.11 3.98 -13.81
CA ILE A 198 8.36 4.72 -14.03
C ILE A 198 9.49 3.79 -13.63
N ASP A 199 10.45 3.55 -14.54
CA ASP A 199 11.59 2.65 -14.35
C ASP A 199 11.17 1.23 -13.84
N GLY A 200 10.02 0.73 -14.32
CA GLY A 200 9.47 -0.56 -13.90
C GLY A 200 8.73 -0.53 -12.57
N ILE A 201 8.68 0.60 -11.87
CA ILE A 201 7.97 0.76 -10.60
C ILE A 201 6.55 1.29 -10.88
N PRO A 202 5.48 0.56 -10.55
CA PRO A 202 4.13 1.06 -10.70
C PRO A 202 3.84 2.21 -9.72
N LEU A 203 3.28 3.30 -10.26
CA LEU A 203 2.82 4.44 -9.47
C LEU A 203 1.36 4.28 -9.08
N ILE A 204 1.07 4.37 -7.80
CA ILE A 204 -0.27 4.34 -7.24
C ILE A 204 -0.57 5.72 -6.64
N VAL A 205 -1.53 6.42 -7.23
CA VAL A 205 -1.92 7.76 -6.75
C VAL A 205 -2.88 7.63 -5.58
N VAL A 206 -2.50 8.21 -4.46
CA VAL A 206 -3.28 8.23 -3.22
C VAL A 206 -3.88 9.63 -3.03
N PRO A 207 -5.19 9.73 -2.75
CA PRO A 207 -5.81 11.01 -2.41
C PRO A 207 -5.24 11.53 -1.08
N LYS A 208 -5.20 12.85 -0.94
CA LYS A 208 -4.97 13.47 0.37
C LYS A 208 -6.22 13.27 1.22
N SER A 209 -6.12 12.53 2.31
CA SER A 209 -7.18 12.40 3.32
C SER A 209 -7.05 13.51 4.38
#